data_be513805fdcca694c96c69c271bc65fb
#
_entry.id   be513805fdcca694c96c69c271bc65fb
#
_cell.length_a   1.000
_cell.length_b   1.000
_cell.length_c   1.000
_cell.angle_alpha   90.00
_cell.angle_beta   90.00
_cell.angle_gamma   90.00
#
_symmetry.space_group_name_H-M   'P 1'
#
loop_
_entity.id
_entity.type
_entity.pdbx_description
1 polymer ?
#
loop_
_entity_poly.entity_id
_entity_poly.type
_entity_poly.pdbx_seq_one_letter_code
_entity_poly.pdbx_strand_id
1 'polypeptide(L)'
;MNPWEKYVVPNLISCACASKPMMKQREKVIPYAEGKVLEIGCGSGTNFSYYDPDKVEHLYALEPSGGMLKKAHRAAGALGYGNNIEFLETGAESVPLEDHSIDTVVYTFVLCTIPDWKGALAETRRLLKPGGKIIFSEHGL
;
A
#
# COMPACT_ATOMS: atom_id res chain seq x y z
N MET A 1 -13.48 17.71 -5.91
CA MET A 1 -13.73 16.29 -6.24
C MET A 1 -15.24 16.08 -6.31
N ASN A 2 -15.72 15.51 -7.38
CA ASN A 2 -17.15 15.26 -7.55
C ASN A 2 -17.61 14.06 -6.69
N PRO A 3 -18.95 13.94 -6.41
CA PRO A 3 -19.45 12.83 -5.58
C PRO A 3 -19.11 11.44 -6.12
N TRP A 4 -19.01 11.29 -7.43
CA TRP A 4 -18.62 10.03 -8.07
C TRP A 4 -17.21 9.59 -7.62
N GLU A 5 -16.24 10.46 -7.76
CA GLU A 5 -14.85 10.18 -7.37
C GLU A 5 -14.70 9.97 -5.86
N LYS A 6 -15.47 10.72 -5.08
CA LYS A 6 -15.36 10.67 -3.62
C LYS A 6 -16.01 9.43 -3.00
N TYR A 7 -17.15 9.00 -3.52
CA TYR A 7 -17.95 7.96 -2.87
C TYR A 7 -18.10 6.68 -3.69
N VAL A 8 -18.26 6.81 -5.01
CA VAL A 8 -18.55 5.65 -5.87
C VAL A 8 -17.28 4.94 -6.29
N VAL A 9 -16.29 5.69 -6.79
CA VAL A 9 -15.03 5.09 -7.29
C VAL A 9 -14.29 4.32 -6.19
N PRO A 10 -14.11 4.85 -4.96
CA PRO A 10 -13.46 4.08 -3.90
C PRO A 10 -14.20 2.78 -3.55
N ASN A 11 -15.52 2.78 -3.59
CA ASN A 11 -16.32 1.58 -3.32
C ASN A 11 -16.16 0.53 -4.42
N LEU A 12 -16.21 0.95 -5.69
CA LEU A 12 -16.03 0.04 -6.83
C LEU A 12 -14.62 -0.55 -6.86
N ILE A 13 -13.60 0.28 -6.64
CA ILE A 13 -12.21 -0.19 -6.61
C ILE A 13 -12.00 -1.17 -5.46
N SER A 14 -12.54 -0.88 -4.28
CA SER A 14 -12.45 -1.78 -3.13
C SER A 14 -13.09 -3.14 -3.43
N CYS A 15 -14.25 -3.15 -4.06
CA CYS A 15 -14.92 -4.40 -4.45
C CYS A 15 -14.09 -5.21 -5.45
N ALA A 16 -13.54 -4.56 -6.47
CA ALA A 16 -12.71 -5.22 -7.48
C ALA A 16 -11.43 -5.78 -6.87
N CYS A 17 -10.74 -4.99 -6.03
CA CYS A 17 -9.49 -5.39 -5.39
C CYS A 17 -9.68 -6.43 -4.28
N ALA A 18 -10.90 -6.64 -3.82
CA ALA A 18 -11.24 -7.64 -2.81
C ALA A 18 -11.78 -8.95 -3.43
N SER A 19 -11.68 -9.13 -4.76
CA SER A 19 -12.10 -10.38 -5.39
C SER A 19 -11.24 -11.56 -4.90
N LYS A 20 -11.83 -12.77 -4.87
CA LYS A 20 -11.14 -13.96 -4.35
C LYS A 20 -9.78 -14.23 -4.99
N PRO A 21 -9.61 -14.17 -6.33
CA PRO A 21 -8.30 -14.40 -6.94
C PRO A 21 -7.24 -13.39 -6.48
N MET A 22 -7.61 -12.12 -6.36
CA MET A 22 -6.72 -11.07 -5.89
C MET A 22 -6.34 -11.24 -4.43
N MET A 23 -7.30 -11.60 -3.58
CA MET A 23 -7.05 -11.87 -2.17
C MET A 23 -6.10 -13.04 -1.98
N LYS A 24 -6.22 -14.09 -2.78
CA LYS A 24 -5.29 -15.23 -2.75
C LYS A 24 -3.86 -14.82 -3.11
N GLN A 25 -3.68 -13.93 -4.08
CA GLN A 25 -2.36 -13.42 -4.43
C GLN A 25 -1.76 -12.61 -3.30
N ARG A 26 -2.55 -11.77 -2.64
CA ARG A 26 -2.12 -10.99 -1.48
C ARG A 26 -1.66 -11.90 -0.35
N GLU A 27 -2.44 -12.91 -0.03
CA GLU A 27 -2.13 -13.91 0.99
C GLU A 27 -0.79 -14.61 0.76
N LYS A 28 -0.39 -14.80 -0.50
CA LYS A 28 0.87 -15.43 -0.86
C LYS A 28 2.08 -14.52 -0.68
N VAL A 29 1.95 -13.23 -0.93
CA VAL A 29 3.10 -12.33 -1.02
C VAL A 29 3.25 -11.39 0.17
N ILE A 30 2.16 -10.91 0.75
CA ILE A 30 2.21 -9.94 1.84
C ILE A 30 2.91 -10.46 3.10
N PRO A 31 2.77 -11.72 3.50
CA PRO A 31 3.46 -12.23 4.70
C PRO A 31 4.99 -12.18 4.65
N TYR A 32 5.58 -11.96 3.48
CA TYR A 32 7.03 -11.81 3.35
C TYR A 32 7.55 -10.41 3.65
N ALA A 33 6.65 -9.42 3.82
CA ALA A 33 7.03 -8.06 4.18
C ALA A 33 7.59 -8.02 5.60
N GLU A 34 8.68 -7.29 5.78
CA GLU A 34 9.36 -7.22 7.09
C GLU A 34 10.03 -5.87 7.32
N GLY A 35 10.29 -5.56 8.59
CA GLY A 35 10.94 -4.33 9.02
C GLY A 35 10.03 -3.13 8.86
N LYS A 36 10.60 -2.01 8.42
CA LYS A 36 9.84 -0.82 8.05
C LYS A 36 9.30 -1.01 6.63
N VAL A 37 7.99 -1.06 6.52
CA VAL A 37 7.28 -1.40 5.28
C VAL A 37 6.58 -0.16 4.73
N LEU A 38 6.75 0.11 3.45
CA LEU A 38 5.97 1.11 2.72
C LEU A 38 5.07 0.40 1.73
N GLU A 39 3.77 0.53 1.92
CA GLU A 39 2.79 0.02 0.97
C GLU A 39 2.35 1.14 0.03
N ILE A 40 2.60 0.97 -1.26
CA ILE A 40 2.22 1.93 -2.30
C ILE A 40 0.79 1.64 -2.73
N GLY A 41 -0.07 2.64 -2.62
CA GLY A 41 -1.48 2.51 -2.99
C GLY A 41 -2.21 1.51 -2.10
N CYS A 42 -2.22 1.76 -0.80
CA CYS A 42 -2.87 0.86 0.16
C CYS A 42 -4.38 0.73 -0.06
N GLY A 43 -4.98 1.68 -0.77
CA GLY A 43 -6.41 1.68 -1.03
C GLY A 43 -7.21 1.65 0.26
N SER A 44 -8.13 0.72 0.36
CA SER A 44 -8.99 0.54 1.54
C SER A 44 -8.36 -0.30 2.65
N GLY A 45 -7.09 -0.66 2.53
CA GLY A 45 -6.40 -1.48 3.54
C GLY A 45 -6.55 -2.98 3.34
N THR A 46 -6.73 -3.41 2.10
CA THR A 46 -6.98 -4.82 1.76
C THR A 46 -5.84 -5.76 2.16
N ASN A 47 -4.60 -5.25 2.23
CA ASN A 47 -3.43 -6.04 2.62
C ASN A 47 -3.22 -6.13 4.13
N PHE A 48 -3.86 -5.26 4.91
CA PHE A 48 -3.51 -5.07 6.32
C PHE A 48 -3.66 -6.34 7.17
N SER A 49 -4.59 -7.22 6.82
CA SER A 49 -4.80 -8.48 7.54
C SER A 49 -3.76 -9.55 7.24
N TYR A 50 -2.97 -9.38 6.18
CA TYR A 50 -1.98 -10.36 5.73
C TYR A 50 -0.55 -10.10 6.18
N TYR A 51 -0.25 -8.90 6.68
CA TYR A 51 1.06 -8.61 7.25
C TYR A 51 1.27 -9.44 8.52
N ASP A 52 2.49 -9.97 8.65
CA ASP A 52 2.89 -10.68 9.86
C ASP A 52 3.34 -9.67 10.92
N PRO A 53 2.60 -9.51 12.02
CA PRO A 53 2.94 -8.53 13.05
C PRO A 53 4.27 -8.82 13.76
N ASP A 54 4.76 -10.06 13.69
CA ASP A 54 6.06 -10.41 14.26
C ASP A 54 7.24 -9.98 13.37
N LYS A 55 6.96 -9.72 12.08
CA LYS A 55 7.97 -9.30 11.11
C LYS A 55 7.93 -7.82 10.81
N VAL A 56 6.75 -7.21 10.78
CA VAL A 56 6.57 -5.80 10.44
C VAL A 56 6.78 -4.93 11.68
N GLU A 57 7.82 -4.12 11.65
CA GLU A 57 8.12 -3.16 12.70
C GLU A 57 7.18 -1.96 12.64
N HIS A 58 6.98 -1.41 11.44
CA HIS A 58 6.13 -0.26 11.19
C HIS A 58 5.63 -0.27 9.75
N LEU A 59 4.37 0.11 9.54
CA LEU A 59 3.75 0.17 8.21
C LEU A 59 3.44 1.62 7.84
N TYR A 60 4.04 2.08 6.74
CA TYR A 60 3.65 3.32 6.09
C TYR A 60 2.68 2.99 4.97
N ALA A 61 1.44 3.44 5.09
CA ALA A 61 0.38 3.18 4.12
C ALA A 61 0.13 4.42 3.28
N LEU A 62 0.56 4.38 2.03
CA LEU A 62 0.48 5.51 1.10
C LEU A 62 -0.70 5.35 0.16
N GLU A 63 -1.52 6.39 0.06
CA GLU A 63 -2.68 6.42 -0.81
C GLU A 63 -3.07 7.88 -1.09
N PRO A 64 -3.13 8.32 -2.35
CA PRO A 64 -3.52 9.71 -2.66
C PRO A 64 -5.01 10.00 -2.46
N SER A 65 -5.88 8.99 -2.45
CA SER A 65 -7.32 9.18 -2.31
C SER A 65 -7.74 9.25 -0.83
N GLY A 66 -8.24 10.41 -0.40
CA GLY A 66 -8.77 10.58 0.95
C GLY A 66 -9.98 9.68 1.24
N GLY A 67 -10.80 9.38 0.23
CA GLY A 67 -11.93 8.46 0.36
C GLY A 67 -11.48 7.03 0.65
N MET A 68 -10.41 6.58 -0.01
CA MET A 68 -9.81 5.27 0.26
C MET A 68 -9.15 5.25 1.63
N LEU A 69 -8.44 6.31 2.01
CA LEU A 69 -7.78 6.40 3.31
C LEU A 69 -8.74 6.29 4.48
N LYS A 70 -9.93 6.84 4.37
CA LYS A 70 -10.96 6.69 5.41
C LYS A 70 -11.28 5.21 5.67
N LYS A 71 -11.39 4.43 4.60
CA LYS A 71 -11.61 2.98 4.71
C LYS A 71 -10.40 2.27 5.28
N ALA A 72 -9.20 2.67 4.86
CA ALA A 72 -7.95 2.12 5.37
C ALA A 72 -7.79 2.37 6.87
N HIS A 73 -8.12 3.56 7.35
CA HIS A 73 -8.12 3.87 8.78
C HIS A 73 -9.03 2.94 9.57
N ARG A 74 -10.24 2.67 9.06
CA ARG A 74 -11.17 1.76 9.72
C ARG A 74 -10.63 0.33 9.75
N ALA A 75 -10.05 -0.13 8.63
CA ALA A 75 -9.46 -1.46 8.55
C ALA A 75 -8.31 -1.64 9.55
N ALA A 76 -7.41 -0.65 9.62
CA ALA A 76 -6.29 -0.66 10.57
C ALA A 76 -6.78 -0.66 12.02
N GLY A 77 -7.78 0.15 12.32
CA GLY A 77 -8.39 0.19 13.66
C GLY A 77 -9.00 -1.14 14.07
N ALA A 78 -9.75 -1.77 13.17
CA ALA A 78 -10.37 -3.07 13.41
C ALA A 78 -9.34 -4.19 13.65
N LEU A 79 -8.15 -4.08 13.02
CA LEU A 79 -7.07 -5.05 13.15
C LEU A 79 -6.10 -4.75 14.31
N GLY A 80 -6.29 -3.64 15.02
CA GLY A 80 -5.49 -3.31 16.17
C GLY A 80 -4.08 -2.80 15.88
N TYR A 81 -3.88 -2.15 14.72
CA TYR A 81 -2.55 -1.61 14.36
C TYR A 81 -2.04 -0.57 15.34
N GLY A 82 -2.92 0.24 15.95
CA GLY A 82 -2.52 1.27 16.90
C GLY A 82 -1.51 2.26 16.29
N ASN A 83 -0.39 2.45 16.96
CA ASN A 83 0.67 3.37 16.53
C ASN A 83 1.68 2.72 15.55
N ASN A 84 1.47 1.47 15.18
CA ASN A 84 2.37 0.75 14.26
C ASN A 84 2.09 1.06 12.79
N ILE A 85 1.17 1.95 12.51
CA ILE A 85 0.83 2.37 11.15
C ILE A 85 0.79 3.90 11.06
N GLU A 86 1.28 4.42 9.94
CA GLU A 86 1.19 5.83 9.58
C GLU A 86 0.65 5.95 8.16
N PHE A 87 -0.32 6.82 7.97
CA PHE A 87 -0.95 7.03 6.65
C PHE A 87 -0.34 8.25 5.96
N LEU A 88 0.00 8.08 4.67
CA LEU A 88 0.57 9.13 3.84
C LEU A 88 -0.39 9.42 2.68
N GLU A 89 -1.06 10.57 2.73
CA GLU A 89 -1.98 11.02 1.67
C GLU A 89 -1.21 11.74 0.58
N THR A 90 -0.49 10.98 -0.24
CA THR A 90 0.35 11.52 -1.30
C THR A 90 0.52 10.52 -2.43
N GLY A 91 1.07 10.98 -3.55
CA GLY A 91 1.44 10.12 -4.67
C GLY A 91 2.77 9.40 -4.42
N ALA A 92 2.98 8.32 -5.16
CA ALA A 92 4.16 7.47 -5.01
C ALA A 92 5.45 8.07 -5.61
N GLU A 93 5.33 9.12 -6.41
CA GLU A 93 6.46 9.80 -7.06
C GLU A 93 7.16 10.82 -6.17
N SER A 94 6.60 11.12 -5.01
CA SER A 94 7.20 12.04 -4.03
C SER A 94 6.77 11.63 -2.63
N VAL A 95 7.58 10.82 -1.97
CA VAL A 95 7.27 10.25 -0.66
C VAL A 95 8.04 10.98 0.43
N PRO A 96 7.35 11.51 1.47
CA PRO A 96 8.01 12.30 2.53
C PRO A 96 8.69 11.41 3.59
N LEU A 97 9.58 10.56 3.14
CA LEU A 97 10.42 9.72 3.99
C LEU A 97 11.88 9.87 3.58
N GLU A 98 12.79 9.57 4.49
CA GLU A 98 14.22 9.72 4.26
C GLU A 98 14.79 8.66 3.31
N ASP A 99 15.91 8.97 2.66
CA ASP A 99 16.67 8.02 1.87
C ASP A 99 17.06 6.81 2.71
N HIS A 100 17.00 5.62 2.12
CA HIS A 100 17.44 4.39 2.76
C HIS A 100 16.82 4.14 4.14
N SER A 101 15.52 4.46 4.28
CA SER A 101 14.79 4.29 5.54
C SER A 101 13.84 3.09 5.54
N ILE A 102 13.61 2.45 4.40
CA ILE A 102 12.59 1.41 4.23
C ILE A 102 13.23 0.06 3.94
N ASP A 103 12.75 -0.98 4.62
CA ASP A 103 13.22 -2.37 4.43
C ASP A 103 12.47 -3.09 3.32
N THR A 104 11.15 -2.85 3.20
CA THR A 104 10.29 -3.51 2.21
C THR A 104 9.33 -2.49 1.60
N VAL A 105 9.27 -2.43 0.28
CA VAL A 105 8.24 -1.67 -0.45
C VAL A 105 7.27 -2.65 -1.10
N VAL A 106 5.97 -2.41 -0.95
CA VAL A 106 4.91 -3.30 -1.42
C VAL A 106 4.07 -2.63 -2.49
N TYR A 107 3.92 -3.31 -3.62
CA TYR A 107 3.05 -2.93 -4.72
C TYR A 107 2.07 -4.08 -5.01
N THR A 108 0.78 -3.83 -4.87
CA THR A 108 -0.24 -4.83 -5.22
C THR A 108 -1.34 -4.21 -6.06
N PHE A 109 -1.41 -4.61 -7.33
CA PHE A 109 -2.45 -4.17 -8.28
C PHE A 109 -2.60 -2.65 -8.35
N VAL A 110 -1.49 -1.92 -8.34
CA VAL A 110 -1.49 -0.46 -8.25
C VAL A 110 -0.68 0.24 -9.33
N LEU A 111 0.34 -0.39 -9.92
CA LEU A 111 1.19 0.26 -10.94
C LEU A 111 0.38 0.79 -12.12
N CYS A 112 -0.66 0.07 -12.53
CA CYS A 112 -1.54 0.50 -13.63
C CYS A 112 -2.32 1.78 -13.34
N THR A 113 -2.44 2.18 -12.07
CA THR A 113 -3.16 3.39 -11.65
C THR A 113 -2.23 4.57 -11.41
N ILE A 114 -0.91 4.39 -11.50
CA ILE A 114 0.08 5.44 -11.25
C ILE A 114 0.52 6.03 -12.60
N PRO A 115 0.13 7.29 -12.92
CA PRO A 115 0.53 7.92 -14.18
C PRO A 115 2.04 7.99 -14.36
N ASP A 116 2.76 8.41 -13.31
CA ASP A 116 4.22 8.47 -13.29
C ASP A 116 4.81 7.25 -12.55
N TRP A 117 4.61 6.06 -13.12
CA TRP A 117 5.12 4.83 -12.53
C TRP A 117 6.65 4.78 -12.49
N LYS A 118 7.33 5.44 -13.44
CA LYS A 118 8.79 5.54 -13.45
C LYS A 118 9.29 6.37 -12.27
N GLY A 119 8.64 7.50 -11.98
CA GLY A 119 8.92 8.33 -10.82
C GLY A 119 8.69 7.57 -9.51
N ALA A 120 7.62 6.79 -9.45
CA ALA A 120 7.33 5.94 -8.29
C ALA A 120 8.43 4.90 -8.05
N LEU A 121 8.91 4.25 -9.09
CA LEU A 121 10.01 3.29 -8.97
C LEU A 121 11.33 3.95 -8.58
N ALA A 122 11.59 5.16 -9.08
CA ALA A 122 12.77 5.92 -8.69
C ALA A 122 12.72 6.29 -7.19
N GLU A 123 11.56 6.71 -6.68
CA GLU A 123 11.35 6.96 -5.25
C GLU A 123 11.54 5.68 -4.42
N THR A 124 11.01 4.56 -4.89
CA THR A 124 11.21 3.26 -4.24
C THR A 124 12.70 2.95 -4.08
N ARG A 125 13.48 3.15 -5.14
CA ARG A 125 14.93 2.95 -5.11
C ARG A 125 15.61 3.88 -4.10
N ARG A 126 15.18 5.14 -4.04
CA ARG A 126 15.71 6.11 -3.08
C ARG A 126 15.46 5.70 -1.63
N LEU A 127 14.25 5.21 -1.35
CA LEU A 127 13.79 4.88 0.00
C LEU A 127 14.35 3.57 0.54
N LEU A 128 14.64 2.61 -0.33
CA LEU A 128 15.09 1.29 0.11
C LEU A 128 16.49 1.33 0.69
N LYS A 129 16.67 0.69 1.84
CA LYS A 129 17.99 0.38 2.39
C LYS A 129 18.74 -0.55 1.46
N PRO A 130 20.10 -0.54 1.50
CA PRO A 130 20.89 -1.60 0.85
C PRO A 130 20.41 -2.97 1.36
N GLY A 131 20.13 -3.88 0.43
CA GLY A 131 19.55 -5.19 0.76
C GLY A 131 18.05 -5.20 1.01
N GLY A 132 17.40 -4.05 0.94
CA GLY A 132 15.94 -3.96 0.99
C GLY A 132 15.28 -4.64 -0.19
N LYS A 133 14.00 -4.97 -0.04
CA LYS A 133 13.28 -5.73 -1.07
C LYS A 133 11.99 -5.07 -1.51
N ILE A 134 11.58 -5.39 -2.73
CA ILE A 134 10.28 -5.03 -3.28
C ILE A 134 9.45 -6.29 -3.36
N ILE A 135 8.24 -6.22 -2.83
CA ILE A 135 7.22 -7.26 -3.01
C ILE A 135 6.17 -6.69 -3.94
N PHE A 136 5.87 -7.39 -5.01
CA PHE A 136 4.80 -6.94 -5.88
C PHE A 136 3.99 -8.09 -6.45
N SER A 137 2.71 -7.81 -6.67
CA SER A 137 1.80 -8.66 -7.42
C SER A 137 0.96 -7.71 -8.27
N GLU A 138 1.09 -7.83 -9.57
CA GLU A 138 0.44 -6.93 -10.52
C GLU A 138 -0.28 -7.73 -11.59
N HIS A 139 -1.20 -7.06 -12.30
CA HIS A 139 -1.87 -7.69 -13.44
C HIS A 139 -0.87 -7.94 -14.55
N GLY A 140 -0.84 -9.16 -15.07
CA GLY A 140 -0.12 -9.48 -16.30
C GLY A 140 -0.79 -8.85 -17.52
N LEU A 141 -0.03 -8.69 -18.56
CA LEU A 141 -0.56 -8.27 -19.87
C LEU A 141 -1.23 -9.43 -20.59
#